data_702715e17659ef00d17c144cd154ce47
#
_entry.id   702715e17659ef00d17c144cd154ce47
#
_cell.length_a   1.000
_cell.length_b   1.000
_cell.length_c   1.000
_cell.angle_alpha   90.00
_cell.angle_beta   90.00
_cell.angle_gamma   90.00
#
_symmetry.space_group_name_H-M   'P 1'
#
loop_
_entity.id
_entity.type
_entity.pdbx_description
1 polymer ?
#
loop_
_entity_poly.entity_id
_entity_poly.type
_entity_poly.pdbx_seq_one_letter_code
_entity_poly.pdbx_strand_id
1 'polypeptide(L)'
;MPTLRETPYSAFNFLVSIGENSGKEFQAGFAEVSGLNAEITLAEYRNGNENTNYLRKIPGINKSGDVTLKRGVIGATNLWSWLNELREGKVDDGKRTVIVHLQNEDRSDVVVSWKLNNAFPSKWTGPTLVSKGGGDVAREELVLAVEYIEMDEQ
;
A
#
# COMPACT_ATOMS: atom_id res chain seq x y z
N MET A 1 12.80 15.17 9.96
CA MET A 1 11.47 15.43 10.50
C MET A 1 10.69 16.30 9.56
N PRO A 2 9.43 15.96 9.26
CA PRO A 2 8.59 16.90 8.54
C PRO A 2 8.31 18.10 9.43
N THR A 3 8.47 19.29 8.88
CA THR A 3 8.07 20.50 9.56
C THR A 3 6.58 20.73 9.33
N LEU A 4 5.88 21.19 10.35
CA LEU A 4 4.49 21.57 10.20
C LEU A 4 4.40 22.73 9.18
N ARG A 5 3.52 22.58 8.20
CA ARG A 5 3.30 23.56 7.15
C ARG A 5 1.88 24.08 7.20
N GLU A 6 1.69 25.30 6.74
CA GLU A 6 0.35 25.85 6.57
C GLU A 6 -0.38 25.17 5.41
N THR A 7 0.35 24.76 4.38
CA THR A 7 -0.21 24.10 3.20
C THR A 7 0.18 22.63 3.18
N PRO A 8 -0.74 21.72 2.86
CA PRO A 8 -0.42 20.30 2.75
C PRO A 8 0.58 20.02 1.63
N TYR A 9 1.29 18.89 1.76
CA TYR A 9 2.17 18.41 0.70
C TYR A 9 1.34 17.90 -0.48
N SER A 10 1.89 18.05 -1.68
CA SER A 10 1.26 17.54 -2.90
C SER A 10 1.34 16.03 -2.96
N ALA A 11 0.30 15.38 -3.48
CA ALA A 11 0.22 13.93 -3.57
C ALA A 11 0.88 13.35 -4.83
N PHE A 12 1.45 14.17 -5.70
CA PHE A 12 1.95 13.69 -6.99
C PHE A 12 3.43 13.28 -6.99
N ASN A 13 4.19 13.61 -5.96
CA ASN A 13 5.60 13.22 -5.86
C ASN A 13 5.76 12.10 -4.83
N PHE A 14 5.81 10.87 -5.31
CA PHE A 14 6.00 9.72 -4.44
C PHE A 14 6.87 8.65 -5.13
N LEU A 15 7.53 7.84 -4.31
CA LEU A 15 8.31 6.69 -4.75
C LEU A 15 7.84 5.45 -4.04
N VAL A 16 7.87 4.32 -4.73
CA VAL A 16 7.57 3.02 -4.14
C VAL A 16 8.82 2.15 -4.23
N SER A 17 9.28 1.65 -3.09
CA SER A 17 10.40 0.75 -2.99
C SER A 17 9.89 -0.63 -2.57
N ILE A 18 10.19 -1.65 -3.36
CA ILE A 18 9.78 -3.03 -3.08
C ILE A 18 11.03 -3.85 -2.78
N GLY A 19 11.05 -4.47 -1.60
CA GLY A 19 12.15 -5.36 -1.23
C GLY A 19 12.12 -6.65 -2.04
N GLU A 20 13.28 -7.15 -2.42
CA GLU A 20 13.45 -8.45 -3.07
C GLU A 20 14.14 -9.45 -2.14
N ASN A 21 13.92 -10.74 -2.38
CA ASN A 21 14.55 -11.81 -1.60
C ASN A 21 16.06 -11.79 -1.64
N SER A 22 16.63 -11.19 -2.65
CA SER A 22 18.09 -11.07 -2.80
C SER A 22 18.70 -9.94 -1.95
N GLY A 23 17.90 -9.30 -1.11
CA GLY A 23 18.33 -8.16 -0.32
C GLY A 23 18.46 -6.85 -1.11
N LYS A 24 18.06 -6.88 -2.36
CA LYS A 24 18.03 -5.69 -3.21
C LYS A 24 16.64 -5.09 -3.17
N GLU A 25 16.59 -3.77 -3.07
CA GLU A 25 15.36 -3.03 -3.24
C GLU A 25 15.32 -2.49 -4.66
N PHE A 26 14.17 -2.58 -5.31
CA PHE A 26 13.99 -1.87 -6.55
C PHE A 26 12.94 -0.77 -6.38
N GLN A 27 13.20 0.35 -7.01
CA GLN A 27 12.25 1.45 -7.05
C GLN A 27 11.41 1.31 -8.30
N ALA A 28 10.10 1.34 -8.13
CA ALA A 28 9.18 1.23 -9.24
C ALA A 28 8.42 2.55 -9.41
N GLY A 29 8.28 2.97 -10.66
CA GLY A 29 7.47 4.13 -10.99
C GLY A 29 6.01 3.74 -11.08
N PHE A 30 5.23 4.10 -10.09
CA PHE A 30 3.79 3.88 -10.08
C PHE A 30 3.06 5.20 -10.34
N ALA A 31 1.93 5.11 -11.02
CA ALA A 31 1.08 6.25 -11.29
C ALA A 31 0.14 6.54 -10.12
N GLU A 32 -0.23 5.52 -9.36
CA GLU A 32 -1.19 5.67 -8.27
C GLU A 32 -0.94 4.63 -7.19
N VAL A 33 -1.04 5.07 -5.94
CA VAL A 33 -1.07 4.21 -4.75
C VAL A 33 -2.30 4.58 -3.94
N SER A 34 -3.15 3.62 -3.63
CA SER A 34 -4.38 3.85 -2.87
C SER A 34 -4.59 2.75 -1.83
N GLY A 35 -5.47 3.02 -0.87
CA GLY A 35 -5.82 2.04 0.16
C GLY A 35 -4.90 2.04 1.38
N LEU A 36 -4.06 3.06 1.55
CA LEU A 36 -3.25 3.19 2.75
C LEU A 36 -4.15 3.47 3.95
N ASN A 37 -4.41 2.45 4.74
CA ASN A 37 -5.26 2.58 5.92
C ASN A 37 -4.82 1.66 7.04
N ALA A 38 -5.26 1.99 8.25
CA ALA A 38 -5.11 1.14 9.42
C ALA A 38 -6.34 1.32 10.29
N GLU A 39 -6.86 0.22 10.80
CA GLU A 39 -8.04 0.28 11.66
C GLU A 39 -7.88 -0.69 12.83
N ILE A 40 -8.63 -0.43 13.88
CA ILE A 40 -8.71 -1.30 15.04
C ILE A 40 -10.11 -1.86 15.11
N THR A 41 -10.24 -3.17 15.15
CA THR A 41 -11.54 -3.83 15.32
C THR A 41 -12.06 -3.52 16.71
N LEU A 42 -13.32 -3.09 16.78
CA LEU A 42 -13.96 -2.72 18.05
C LEU A 42 -14.89 -3.83 18.52
N ALA A 43 -14.78 -4.18 19.81
CA ALA A 43 -15.77 -4.97 20.50
C ALA A 43 -16.67 -4.05 21.30
N GLU A 44 -17.97 -4.29 21.28
CA GLU A 44 -18.94 -3.51 22.04
C GLU A 44 -19.43 -4.32 23.24
N TYR A 45 -19.49 -3.67 24.39
CA TYR A 45 -19.87 -4.33 25.63
C TYR A 45 -20.68 -3.39 26.54
N ARG A 46 -21.69 -3.93 27.18
CA ARG A 46 -22.50 -3.21 28.16
C ARG A 46 -22.95 -4.18 29.25
N ASN A 47 -22.74 -3.80 30.52
CA ASN A 47 -23.33 -4.53 31.65
C ASN A 47 -24.82 -4.19 31.76
N GLY A 48 -25.66 -5.21 32.00
CA GLY A 48 -27.10 -5.02 32.11
C GLY A 48 -27.53 -4.18 33.29
N ASN A 49 -26.64 -4.01 34.28
CA ASN A 49 -26.91 -3.20 35.48
C ASN A 49 -26.33 -1.78 35.40
N GLU A 50 -25.81 -1.36 34.26
CA GLU A 50 -25.31 0.00 34.09
C GLU A 50 -26.45 1.01 33.97
N ASN A 51 -26.29 2.16 34.65
CA ASN A 51 -27.29 3.23 34.63
C ASN A 51 -27.28 4.04 33.32
N THR A 52 -26.30 3.84 32.48
CA THR A 52 -26.12 4.55 31.21
C THR A 52 -26.53 3.67 30.04
N ASN A 53 -27.07 4.29 28.98
CA ASN A 53 -27.54 3.58 27.79
C ASN A 53 -26.53 3.52 26.66
N TYR A 54 -25.24 3.75 26.93
CA TYR A 54 -24.21 3.65 25.90
C TYR A 54 -23.42 2.35 26.04
N LEU A 55 -22.89 1.89 24.90
CA LEU A 55 -22.03 0.72 24.84
C LEU A 55 -20.56 1.12 25.08
N ARG A 56 -19.84 0.28 25.81
CA ARG A 56 -18.40 0.43 25.93
C ARG A 56 -17.74 -0.16 24.71
N LYS A 57 -16.73 0.52 24.18
CA LYS A 57 -15.98 0.08 23.02
C LYS A 57 -14.61 -0.38 23.46
N ILE A 58 -14.28 -1.62 23.16
CA ILE A 58 -13.02 -2.25 23.54
C ILE A 58 -12.16 -2.42 22.29
N PRO A 59 -10.94 -1.85 22.26
CA PRO A 59 -10.04 -2.06 21.12
C PRO A 59 -9.65 -3.52 20.99
N GLY A 60 -9.73 -4.04 19.78
CA GLY A 60 -9.34 -5.42 19.47
C GLY A 60 -8.11 -5.48 18.58
N ILE A 61 -8.17 -6.32 17.56
CA ILE A 61 -7.06 -6.61 16.67
C ILE A 61 -6.84 -5.46 15.69
N ASN A 62 -5.58 -5.11 15.45
CA ASN A 62 -5.18 -4.18 14.39
C ASN A 62 -5.41 -4.83 13.03
N LYS A 63 -5.93 -4.05 12.10
CA LYS A 63 -6.23 -4.51 10.76
C LYS A 63 -5.82 -3.46 9.74
N SER A 64 -5.16 -3.90 8.69
CA SER A 64 -4.81 -3.03 7.55
C SER A 64 -5.58 -3.49 6.33
N GLY A 65 -6.05 -2.54 5.53
CA GLY A 65 -6.73 -2.84 4.29
C GLY A 65 -5.76 -3.19 3.17
N ASP A 66 -6.31 -3.56 2.03
CA ASP A 66 -5.52 -3.85 0.84
C ASP A 66 -5.03 -2.55 0.21
N VAL A 67 -3.77 -2.58 -0.25
CA VAL A 67 -3.15 -1.46 -0.95
C VAL A 67 -3.13 -1.76 -2.44
N THR A 68 -3.57 -0.82 -3.24
CA THR A 68 -3.62 -0.97 -4.70
C THR A 68 -2.54 -0.10 -5.33
N LEU A 69 -1.70 -0.72 -6.17
CA LEU A 69 -0.65 -0.06 -6.94
C LEU A 69 -1.02 -0.10 -8.43
N LYS A 70 -0.98 1.04 -9.08
CA LYS A 70 -1.27 1.14 -10.52
C LYS A 70 -0.09 1.76 -11.26
N ARG A 71 0.26 1.19 -12.38
CA ARG A 71 1.30 1.76 -13.27
C ARG A 71 0.97 1.51 -14.73
N GLY A 72 1.60 2.29 -15.62
CA GLY A 72 1.55 2.01 -17.05
C GLY A 72 2.31 0.72 -17.38
N VAL A 73 1.87 0.03 -18.40
CA VAL A 73 2.55 -1.17 -18.89
C VAL A 73 3.81 -0.74 -19.65
N ILE A 74 4.97 -1.15 -19.13
CA ILE A 74 6.29 -0.77 -19.66
C ILE A 74 7.12 -1.97 -20.11
N GLY A 75 6.50 -3.15 -20.21
CA GLY A 75 7.21 -4.37 -20.56
C GLY A 75 7.94 -5.07 -19.41
N ALA A 76 7.95 -4.48 -18.22
CA ALA A 76 8.56 -5.11 -17.06
C ALA A 76 7.61 -6.16 -16.47
N THR A 77 8.15 -7.31 -16.10
CA THR A 77 7.37 -8.46 -15.61
C THR A 77 7.54 -8.71 -14.12
N ASN A 78 8.18 -7.80 -13.40
CA ASN A 78 8.50 -7.99 -11.98
C ASN A 78 7.28 -8.18 -11.08
N LEU A 79 6.18 -7.49 -11.35
CA LEU A 79 4.94 -7.66 -10.57
C LEU A 79 4.31 -9.02 -10.83
N TRP A 80 4.28 -9.44 -12.10
CA TRP A 80 3.78 -10.75 -12.47
C TRP A 80 4.64 -11.88 -11.87
N SER A 81 5.95 -11.73 -11.90
CA SER A 81 6.88 -12.70 -11.32
C SER A 81 6.69 -12.82 -9.81
N TRP A 82 6.42 -11.72 -9.13
CA TRP A 82 6.12 -11.72 -7.69
C TRP A 82 4.85 -12.53 -7.39
N LEU A 83 3.78 -12.29 -8.16
CA LEU A 83 2.54 -13.07 -8.02
C LEU A 83 2.79 -14.57 -8.25
N ASN A 84 3.60 -14.91 -9.28
CA ASN A 84 3.92 -16.30 -9.58
C ASN A 84 4.69 -17.00 -8.46
N GLU A 85 5.56 -16.32 -7.75
CA GLU A 85 6.25 -16.89 -6.58
C GLU A 85 5.26 -17.42 -5.55
N LEU A 86 4.19 -16.67 -5.30
CA LEU A 86 3.14 -17.09 -4.37
C LEU A 86 2.31 -18.25 -4.93
N ARG A 87 2.04 -18.22 -6.22
CA ARG A 87 1.28 -19.29 -6.89
C ARG A 87 2.04 -20.61 -6.89
N GLU A 88 3.36 -20.57 -6.88
CA GLU A 88 4.23 -21.75 -6.78
C GLU A 88 4.39 -22.26 -5.35
N GLY A 89 3.77 -21.62 -4.37
CA GLY A 89 3.81 -22.02 -2.97
C GLY A 89 4.96 -21.42 -2.16
N LYS A 90 5.71 -20.50 -2.71
CA LYS A 90 6.82 -19.82 -2.03
C LYS A 90 6.32 -18.67 -1.16
N VAL A 91 5.54 -18.99 -0.13
CA VAL A 91 4.83 -17.96 0.67
C VAL A 91 5.80 -17.07 1.43
N ASP A 92 6.80 -17.65 2.08
CA ASP A 92 7.77 -16.86 2.87
C ASP A 92 8.62 -15.94 1.99
N ASP A 93 9.03 -16.42 0.83
CA ASP A 93 9.79 -15.64 -0.13
C ASP A 93 8.93 -14.61 -0.86
N GLY A 94 7.63 -14.85 -0.96
CA GLY A 94 6.69 -13.95 -1.59
C GLY A 94 6.27 -12.77 -0.73
N LYS A 95 6.48 -12.84 0.58
CA LYS A 95 6.18 -11.72 1.49
C LYS A 95 7.34 -10.75 1.50
N ARG A 96 7.06 -9.50 1.17
CA ARG A 96 8.07 -8.44 1.05
C ARG A 96 7.67 -7.20 1.81
N THR A 97 8.65 -6.38 2.14
CA THR A 97 8.41 -5.06 2.71
C THR A 97 8.32 -4.06 1.57
N VAL A 98 7.21 -3.33 1.51
CA VAL A 98 6.99 -2.28 0.52
C VAL A 98 6.98 -0.95 1.26
N ILE A 99 7.74 0.01 0.78
CA ILE A 99 7.81 1.34 1.38
C ILE A 99 7.34 2.37 0.35
N VAL A 100 6.35 3.16 0.74
CA VAL A 100 5.85 4.27 -0.07
C VAL A 100 6.38 5.57 0.54
N HIS A 101 7.14 6.31 -0.24
CA HIS A 101 7.75 7.58 0.18
C HIS A 101 7.03 8.75 -0.45
N LEU A 102 6.54 9.68 0.36
CA LEU A 102 6.03 10.95 -0.12
C LEU A 102 7.16 11.97 -0.09
N GLN A 103 7.40 12.64 -1.20
CA GLN A 103 8.43 13.65 -1.34
C GLN A 103 7.84 15.06 -1.32
N ASN A 104 8.68 16.03 -0.99
CA ASN A 104 8.31 17.44 -1.12
C ASN A 104 8.19 17.86 -2.61
N GLU A 105 7.77 19.09 -2.87
CA GLU A 105 7.46 19.56 -4.23
C GLU A 105 8.69 19.55 -5.15
N ASP A 106 9.87 19.80 -4.62
CA ASP A 106 11.12 19.80 -5.41
C ASP A 106 11.83 18.44 -5.45
N ARG A 107 11.27 17.42 -4.80
CA ARG A 107 11.78 16.05 -4.72
C ARG A 107 13.14 15.93 -4.02
N SER A 108 13.52 16.92 -3.22
CA SER A 108 14.81 16.89 -2.54
C SER A 108 14.79 16.00 -1.30
N ASP A 109 13.66 15.91 -0.60
CA ASP A 109 13.54 15.18 0.65
C ASP A 109 12.29 14.30 0.70
N VAL A 110 12.42 13.16 1.37
CA VAL A 110 11.28 12.33 1.75
C VAL A 110 10.66 12.92 3.01
N VAL A 111 9.38 13.20 2.98
CA VAL A 111 8.64 13.84 4.07
C VAL A 111 8.03 12.80 5.01
N VAL A 112 7.31 11.85 4.42
CA VAL A 112 6.62 10.78 5.16
C VAL A 112 6.82 9.48 4.40
N SER A 113 7.02 8.39 5.13
CA SER A 113 7.11 7.06 4.55
C SER A 113 6.08 6.14 5.20
N TRP A 114 5.40 5.35 4.39
CA TRP A 114 4.51 4.28 4.86
C TRP A 114 5.17 2.94 4.55
N LYS A 115 5.43 2.18 5.60
CA LYS A 115 6.03 0.87 5.48
C LYS A 115 4.95 -0.20 5.56
N LEU A 116 4.81 -0.97 4.49
CA LEU A 116 3.86 -2.06 4.39
C LEU A 116 4.59 -3.36 4.73
N ASN A 117 4.30 -3.91 5.90
CA ASN A 117 5.01 -5.09 6.39
C ASN A 117 4.34 -6.37 5.92
N ASN A 118 5.17 -7.32 5.48
CA ASN A 118 4.73 -8.62 5.00
C ASN A 118 3.66 -8.51 3.91
N ALA A 119 3.90 -7.61 2.96
CA ALA A 119 3.01 -7.41 1.83
C ALA A 119 3.23 -8.47 0.77
N PHE A 120 2.15 -8.97 0.19
CA PHE A 120 2.20 -9.90 -0.94
C PHE A 120 1.04 -9.61 -1.89
N PRO A 121 1.20 -9.90 -3.18
CA PRO A 121 0.14 -9.64 -4.13
C PRO A 121 -1.01 -10.65 -3.96
N SER A 122 -2.22 -10.12 -3.84
CA SER A 122 -3.43 -10.93 -3.77
C SER A 122 -4.17 -10.97 -5.10
N LYS A 123 -3.99 -9.95 -5.94
CA LYS A 123 -4.66 -9.85 -7.22
C LYS A 123 -3.82 -9.01 -8.19
N TRP A 124 -3.72 -9.47 -9.41
CA TRP A 124 -3.17 -8.69 -10.51
C TRP A 124 -4.24 -8.51 -11.58
N THR A 125 -4.38 -7.29 -12.06
CA THR A 125 -5.34 -6.96 -13.10
C THR A 125 -4.59 -6.37 -14.29
N GLY A 126 -4.77 -6.98 -15.45
CA GLY A 126 -4.19 -6.49 -16.68
C GLY A 126 -4.96 -5.31 -17.26
N PRO A 127 -4.41 -4.66 -18.27
CA PRO A 127 -5.07 -3.51 -18.88
C PRO A 127 -6.30 -3.88 -19.68
N THR A 128 -7.23 -2.93 -19.79
CA THR A 128 -8.31 -3.00 -20.76
C THR A 128 -7.74 -2.58 -22.12
N LEU A 129 -7.85 -3.45 -23.11
CA LEU A 129 -7.31 -3.20 -24.44
C LEU A 129 -8.45 -2.89 -25.42
N VAL A 130 -8.38 -1.74 -26.06
CA VAL A 130 -9.41 -1.27 -26.99
C VAL A 130 -8.73 -0.87 -28.30
N SER A 131 -9.16 -1.49 -29.41
CA SER A 131 -8.53 -1.31 -30.71
C SER A 131 -8.91 0.00 -31.43
N LYS A 132 -9.94 0.69 -30.94
CA LYS A 132 -10.43 1.92 -31.59
C LYS A 132 -9.53 3.14 -31.41
N GLY A 133 -8.51 3.04 -30.58
CA GLY A 133 -7.71 4.18 -30.20
C GLY A 133 -8.50 5.15 -29.30
N GLY A 134 -7.87 5.97 -28.54
CA GLY A 134 -8.59 6.87 -27.63
C GLY A 134 -7.68 7.61 -26.68
N GLY A 135 -6.39 7.57 -26.88
CA GLY A 135 -5.45 8.28 -26.03
C GLY A 135 -5.24 7.66 -24.65
N ASP A 136 -5.89 6.55 -24.33
CA ASP A 136 -5.70 5.88 -23.04
C ASP A 136 -4.42 5.05 -23.04
N VAL A 137 -3.70 5.13 -21.93
CA VAL A 137 -2.49 4.35 -21.71
C VAL A 137 -2.88 3.00 -21.09
N ALA A 138 -2.28 1.91 -21.56
CA ALA A 138 -2.45 0.61 -20.94
C ALA A 138 -1.87 0.63 -19.53
N ARG A 139 -2.68 0.24 -18.55
CA ARG A 139 -2.29 0.24 -17.12
C ARG A 139 -2.49 -1.12 -16.52
N GLU A 140 -1.57 -1.51 -15.66
CA GLU A 140 -1.73 -2.70 -14.82
C GLU A 140 -1.95 -2.30 -13.37
N GLU A 141 -2.64 -3.15 -12.64
CA GLU A 141 -3.01 -2.93 -11.26
C GLU A 141 -2.62 -4.13 -10.43
N LEU A 142 -2.02 -3.87 -9.28
CA LEU A 142 -1.64 -4.90 -8.33
C LEU A 142 -2.25 -4.57 -6.97
N VAL A 143 -3.01 -5.50 -6.42
CA VAL A 143 -3.57 -5.38 -5.07
C VAL A 143 -2.68 -6.18 -4.12
N LEU A 144 -2.21 -5.52 -3.08
CA LEU A 144 -1.36 -6.10 -2.05
C LEU A 144 -2.17 -6.36 -0.78
N ALA A 145 -2.06 -7.57 -0.25
CA ALA A 145 -2.48 -7.86 1.11
C ALA A 145 -1.34 -7.50 2.05
N VAL A 146 -1.62 -6.72 3.07
CA VAL A 146 -0.62 -6.18 4.01
C VAL A 146 -0.98 -6.62 5.42
N GLU A 147 -0.01 -7.13 6.17
CA GLU A 147 -0.27 -7.52 7.56
C GLU A 147 -0.41 -6.31 8.47
N TYR A 148 0.50 -5.33 8.37
CA TYR A 148 0.35 -4.08 9.12
C TYR A 148 1.14 -2.95 8.45
N ILE A 149 0.71 -1.72 8.70
CA ILE A 149 1.29 -0.51 8.13
C ILE A 149 1.92 0.31 9.25
N GLU A 150 3.16 0.75 9.04
CA GLU A 150 3.84 1.71 9.90
C GLU A 150 4.04 3.02 9.15
N MET A 151 3.95 4.12 9.85
CA MET A 151 4.21 5.44 9.28
C MET A 151 5.43 6.03 9.96
N ASP A 152 6.43 6.37 9.16
CA ASP A 152 7.63 7.05 9.62
C ASP A 152 7.66 8.49 9.13
N GLU A 153 7.89 9.40 10.04
CA GLU A 153 8.14 10.79 9.74
C GLU A 153 9.65 11.02 9.65
N GLN A 154 10.09 11.59 8.57
CA GLN A 154 11.51 11.88 8.38
C GLN A 154 11.80 13.37 8.40
#